data_ea1f470525b45c99e2bfdc151498db01
#
_entry.id   ea1f470525b45c99e2bfdc151498db01
#
_cell.length_a   1.000
_cell.length_b   1.000
_cell.length_c   1.000
_cell.angle_alpha   90.00
_cell.angle_beta   90.00
_cell.angle_gamma   90.00
#
_symmetry.space_group_name_H-M   'P 1'
#
loop_
_entity.id
_entity.type
_entity.pdbx_description
1 polymer ?
#
loop_
_entity_poly.entity_id
_entity_poly.type
_entity_poly.pdbx_seq_one_letter_code
_entity_poly.pdbx_strand_id
1 'polypeptide(L)'
;PGGRGPEYLRLNARVLAITAEFAQAGKPIAAVCHGAQLLAAVPGIIRGKRISAYPACRPEVELAGAIYADIAIDAAVTDGQFVTAPAWPAHPAWLSQFIALLGTTINH
;
A
#
# COMPACT_ATOMS: atom_id res chain seq x y z
N PRO A 1 -6.46 -2.80 4.67
CA PRO A 1 -6.24 -3.54 5.94
C PRO A 1 -5.45 -4.82 5.75
N GLY A 2 -5.02 -5.40 6.85
CA GLY A 2 -4.26 -6.64 6.83
C GLY A 2 -5.12 -7.89 6.97
N GLY A 3 -4.49 -8.98 7.44
CA GLY A 3 -5.13 -10.26 7.61
C GLY A 3 -5.43 -10.96 6.29
N ARG A 4 -6.47 -11.79 6.27
CA ARG A 4 -6.83 -12.58 5.10
C ARG A 4 -7.80 -11.88 4.14
N GLY A 5 -8.36 -10.73 4.55
CA GLY A 5 -9.26 -9.96 3.70
C GLY A 5 -8.68 -9.62 2.32
N PRO A 6 -7.46 -9.08 2.24
CA PRO A 6 -6.84 -8.73 0.95
C PRO A 6 -6.68 -9.91 0.00
N GLU A 7 -6.48 -11.10 0.54
CA GLU A 7 -6.36 -12.33 -0.23
C GLU A 7 -7.60 -12.59 -1.09
N TYR A 8 -8.78 -12.23 -0.58
CA TYR A 8 -10.05 -12.37 -1.27
C TYR A 8 -10.40 -11.12 -2.07
N LEU A 9 -10.13 -9.93 -1.51
CA LEU A 9 -10.43 -8.66 -2.19
C LEU A 9 -9.71 -8.54 -3.52
N ARG A 10 -8.48 -9.04 -3.61
CA ARG A 10 -7.70 -9.00 -4.86
C ARG A 10 -8.30 -9.81 -5.99
N LEU A 11 -9.27 -10.67 -5.70
CA LEU A 11 -9.98 -11.46 -6.71
C LEU A 11 -11.23 -10.75 -7.22
N ASN A 12 -11.62 -9.64 -6.62
CA ASN A 12 -12.82 -8.91 -6.98
C ASN A 12 -12.50 -7.83 -8.00
N ALA A 13 -13.01 -7.98 -9.22
CA ALA A 13 -12.74 -7.05 -10.31
C ALA A 13 -13.15 -5.61 -10.01
N ARG A 14 -14.26 -5.41 -9.27
CA ARG A 14 -14.71 -4.07 -8.90
C ARG A 14 -13.77 -3.40 -7.91
N VAL A 15 -13.28 -4.15 -6.93
CA VAL A 15 -12.30 -3.64 -5.96
C VAL A 15 -11.01 -3.23 -6.68
N LEU A 16 -10.54 -4.06 -7.60
CA LEU A 16 -9.36 -3.74 -8.40
C LEU A 16 -9.57 -2.49 -9.26
N ALA A 17 -10.75 -2.34 -9.84
CA ALA A 17 -11.08 -1.18 -10.67
C ALA A 17 -11.09 0.11 -9.83
N ILE A 18 -11.68 0.09 -8.64
CA ILE A 18 -11.69 1.24 -7.72
C ILE A 18 -10.27 1.60 -7.31
N THR A 19 -9.45 0.61 -6.97
CA THR A 19 -8.06 0.82 -6.60
C THR A 19 -7.29 1.46 -7.75
N ALA A 20 -7.48 0.98 -8.97
CA ALA A 20 -6.86 1.54 -10.16
C ALA A 20 -7.28 3.00 -10.39
N GLU A 21 -8.56 3.32 -10.20
CA GLU A 21 -9.06 4.69 -10.34
C GLU A 21 -8.41 5.64 -9.35
N PHE A 22 -8.29 5.22 -8.08
CA PHE A 22 -7.60 6.01 -7.05
C PHE A 22 -6.14 6.25 -7.41
N ALA A 23 -5.46 5.22 -7.89
CA ALA A 23 -4.06 5.34 -8.28
C ALA A 23 -3.89 6.30 -9.46
N GLN A 24 -4.74 6.16 -10.49
CA GLN A 24 -4.68 7.02 -11.69
C GLN A 24 -5.01 8.48 -11.36
N ALA A 25 -5.91 8.70 -10.40
CA ALA A 25 -6.26 10.05 -9.96
C ALA A 25 -5.22 10.67 -9.02
N GLY A 26 -4.17 9.95 -8.66
CA GLY A 26 -3.14 10.42 -7.74
C GLY A 26 -3.59 10.55 -6.30
N LYS A 27 -4.71 9.91 -5.94
CA LYS A 27 -5.25 9.99 -4.58
C LYS A 27 -4.43 9.14 -3.62
N PRO A 28 -4.25 9.59 -2.36
CA PRO A 28 -3.51 8.83 -1.36
C PRO A 28 -4.10 7.46 -1.11
N ILE A 29 -3.23 6.46 -1.04
CA ILE A 29 -3.60 5.07 -0.77
C ILE A 29 -2.71 4.56 0.36
N ALA A 30 -3.34 4.01 1.40
CA ALA A 30 -2.64 3.43 2.54
C ALA A 30 -2.93 1.94 2.63
N ALA A 31 -1.88 1.14 2.76
CA ALA A 31 -2.00 -0.31 2.92
C ALA A 31 -1.06 -0.81 4.01
N VAL A 32 -1.51 -1.78 4.79
CA VAL A 32 -0.73 -2.35 5.89
C VAL A 32 -0.78 -3.88 5.83
N CYS A 33 0.33 -4.51 6.19
CA CYS A 33 0.45 -5.96 6.30
C CYS A 33 0.18 -6.62 4.94
N HIS A 34 -0.86 -7.46 4.84
CA HIS A 34 -1.25 -8.12 3.59
C HIS A 34 -2.01 -7.20 2.63
N GLY A 35 -2.33 -5.96 3.03
CA GLY A 35 -3.00 -5.01 2.16
C GLY A 35 -2.25 -4.73 0.86
N ALA A 36 -0.93 -4.87 0.86
CA ALA A 36 -0.12 -4.74 -0.34
C ALA A 36 -0.45 -5.77 -1.43
N GLN A 37 -1.06 -6.91 -1.07
CA GLN A 37 -1.51 -7.91 -2.05
C GLN A 37 -2.54 -7.32 -3.01
N LEU A 38 -3.42 -6.45 -2.50
CA LEU A 38 -4.40 -5.77 -3.34
C LEU A 38 -3.70 -4.81 -4.32
N LEU A 39 -2.72 -4.07 -3.84
CA LEU A 39 -1.95 -3.15 -4.70
C LEU A 39 -1.17 -3.92 -5.77
N ALA A 40 -0.56 -5.04 -5.40
CA ALA A 40 0.21 -5.87 -6.32
C ALA A 40 -0.67 -6.49 -7.41
N ALA A 41 -1.96 -6.71 -7.12
CA ALA A 41 -2.90 -7.28 -8.08
C ALA A 41 -3.36 -6.29 -9.15
N VAL A 42 -3.16 -4.99 -8.95
CA VAL A 42 -3.51 -3.97 -9.95
C VAL A 42 -2.28 -3.69 -10.82
N PRO A 43 -2.35 -3.97 -12.13
CA PRO A 43 -1.16 -3.86 -12.98
C PRO A 43 -0.53 -2.47 -12.99
N GLY A 44 0.75 -2.41 -12.69
CA GLY A 44 1.60 -1.24 -12.88
C GLY A 44 1.50 -0.14 -11.84
N ILE A 45 0.53 -0.16 -10.91
CA ILE A 45 0.34 1.00 -10.02
C ILE A 45 1.47 1.19 -9.00
N ILE A 46 2.14 0.11 -8.60
CA ILE A 46 3.26 0.21 -7.64
C ILE A 46 4.63 0.02 -8.28
N ARG A 47 4.68 -0.06 -9.60
CA ARG A 47 5.95 -0.24 -10.30
C ARG A 47 6.93 0.89 -9.97
N GLY A 48 8.14 0.52 -9.53
CA GLY A 48 9.18 1.46 -9.16
C GLY A 48 8.96 2.17 -7.83
N LYS A 49 7.86 1.88 -7.12
CA LYS A 49 7.58 2.47 -5.81
C LYS A 49 8.19 1.65 -4.69
N ARG A 50 8.60 2.33 -3.62
CA ARG A 50 9.03 1.67 -2.39
C ARG A 50 7.80 1.29 -1.59
N ILE A 51 7.58 -0.01 -1.44
CA ILE A 51 6.38 -0.56 -0.80
C ILE A 51 6.79 -1.48 0.34
N SER A 52 6.27 -1.21 1.53
CA SER A 52 6.39 -2.11 2.66
C SER A 52 5.16 -3.00 2.76
N ALA A 53 5.34 -4.20 3.29
CA ALA A 53 4.27 -5.17 3.48
C ALA A 53 4.70 -6.17 4.55
N TYR A 54 3.76 -7.02 4.95
CA TYR A 54 4.13 -8.17 5.75
C TYR A 54 5.19 -8.98 4.98
N PRO A 55 6.26 -9.45 5.64
CA PRO A 55 7.39 -10.06 4.92
C PRO A 55 7.02 -11.20 3.97
N ALA A 56 5.98 -11.97 4.30
CA ALA A 56 5.52 -13.04 3.42
C ALA A 56 4.97 -12.53 2.08
N CYS A 57 4.62 -11.26 1.98
CA CYS A 57 4.12 -10.64 0.75
C CYS A 57 5.23 -10.07 -0.14
N ARG A 58 6.49 -10.14 0.30
CA ARG A 58 7.61 -9.60 -0.47
C ARG A 58 7.66 -10.12 -1.90
N PRO A 59 7.52 -11.43 -2.17
CA PRO A 59 7.56 -11.91 -3.55
C PRO A 59 6.50 -11.27 -4.44
N GLU A 60 5.28 -11.08 -3.93
CA GLU A 60 4.20 -10.46 -4.69
C GLU A 60 4.49 -9.01 -5.01
N VAL A 61 5.02 -8.27 -4.04
CA VAL A 61 5.40 -6.87 -4.21
C VAL A 61 6.49 -6.73 -5.27
N GLU A 62 7.52 -7.57 -5.20
CA GLU A 62 8.63 -7.53 -6.15
C GLU A 62 8.19 -7.96 -7.57
N LEU A 63 7.34 -8.97 -7.67
CA LEU A 63 6.78 -9.39 -8.96
C LEU A 63 5.94 -8.30 -9.62
N ALA A 64 5.30 -7.45 -8.82
CA ALA A 64 4.55 -6.32 -9.33
C ALA A 64 5.44 -5.14 -9.78
N GLY A 65 6.75 -5.29 -9.67
CA GLY A 65 7.72 -4.29 -10.09
C GLY A 65 8.08 -3.25 -9.05
N ALA A 66 7.59 -3.39 -7.83
CA ALA A 66 7.91 -2.47 -6.73
C ALA A 66 9.24 -2.83 -6.07
N ILE A 67 9.79 -1.88 -5.32
CA ILE A 67 10.97 -2.07 -4.50
C ILE A 67 10.49 -2.38 -3.08
N TYR A 68 10.74 -3.59 -2.59
CA TYR A 68 10.32 -3.95 -1.24
C TYR A 68 11.13 -3.15 -0.21
N ALA A 69 10.41 -2.39 0.64
CA ALA A 69 11.03 -1.62 1.71
C ALA A 69 11.11 -2.49 2.96
N ASP A 70 12.29 -3.02 3.24
CA ASP A 70 12.56 -3.83 4.42
C ASP A 70 12.83 -2.90 5.61
N ILE A 71 11.77 -2.56 6.32
CA ILE A 71 11.82 -1.61 7.44
C ILE A 71 11.40 -2.29 8.74
N ALA A 72 11.64 -1.62 9.87
CA ALA A 72 11.24 -2.14 11.18
C ALA A 72 9.73 -2.38 11.23
N ILE A 73 9.30 -3.35 12.04
CA ILE A 73 7.89 -3.78 12.10
C ILE A 73 6.95 -2.66 12.57
N ASP A 74 7.48 -1.66 13.28
CA ASP A 74 6.73 -0.51 13.77
C ASP A 74 6.93 0.75 12.90
N ALA A 75 7.58 0.62 11.76
CA ALA A 75 7.82 1.72 10.84
C ALA A 75 6.88 1.69 9.65
N ALA A 76 6.77 2.82 8.95
CA ALA A 76 6.01 2.94 7.72
C ALA A 76 6.82 3.71 6.68
N VAL A 77 6.46 3.55 5.42
CA VAL A 77 7.11 4.25 4.31
C VAL A 77 6.07 4.96 3.45
N THR A 78 6.40 6.18 3.07
CA THR A 78 5.62 6.97 2.09
C THR A 78 6.44 7.09 0.82
N ASP A 79 5.84 6.72 -0.31
CA ASP A 79 6.43 6.96 -1.63
C ASP A 79 5.33 7.43 -2.56
N GLY A 80 5.41 8.71 -2.96
CA GLY A 80 4.36 9.33 -3.75
C GLY A 80 3.03 9.31 -3.00
N GLN A 81 2.03 8.70 -3.62
CA GLN A 81 0.67 8.59 -3.06
C GLN A 81 0.47 7.38 -2.15
N PHE A 82 1.49 6.51 -2.02
CA PHE A 82 1.36 5.26 -1.26
C PHE A 82 2.00 5.38 0.12
N VAL A 83 1.24 5.01 1.14
CA VAL A 83 1.73 4.84 2.52
C VAL A 83 1.56 3.39 2.89
N THR A 84 2.66 2.69 3.15
CA THR A 84 2.62 1.25 3.41
C THR A 84 3.43 0.90 4.66
N ALA A 85 3.05 -0.22 5.29
CA ALA A 85 3.67 -0.67 6.53
C ALA A 85 3.60 -2.19 6.65
N PRO A 86 4.52 -2.81 7.43
CA PRO A 86 4.60 -4.27 7.47
C PRO A 86 3.52 -4.93 8.32
N ALA A 87 3.12 -4.34 9.44
CA ALA A 87 2.19 -4.99 10.36
C ALA A 87 1.54 -3.99 11.33
N TRP A 88 0.62 -4.48 12.15
CA TRP A 88 -0.14 -3.65 13.09
C TRP A 88 0.70 -2.81 14.07
N PRO A 89 1.92 -3.21 14.51
CA PRO A 89 2.72 -2.33 15.36
C PRO A 89 3.09 -1.01 14.68
N ALA A 90 3.00 -0.93 13.37
CA ALA A 90 3.30 0.27 12.60
C ALA A 90 2.10 1.21 12.47
N HIS A 91 0.90 0.87 12.97
CA HIS A 91 -0.29 1.70 12.80
C HIS A 91 -0.09 3.16 13.20
N PRO A 92 0.57 3.50 14.31
CA PRO A 92 0.79 4.91 14.64
C PRO A 92 1.59 5.65 13.56
N ALA A 93 2.71 5.10 13.11
CA ALA A 93 3.54 5.71 12.07
C ALA A 93 2.79 5.75 10.73
N TRP A 94 2.10 4.68 10.40
CA TRP A 94 1.32 4.54 9.16
C TRP A 94 0.20 5.57 9.10
N LEU A 95 -0.58 5.72 10.16
CA LEU A 95 -1.66 6.70 10.22
C LEU A 95 -1.10 8.14 10.20
N SER A 96 -0.01 8.39 10.93
CA SER A 96 0.62 9.71 10.95
C SER A 96 1.07 10.13 9.55
N GLN A 97 1.72 9.24 8.82
CA GLN A 97 2.17 9.52 7.46
C GLN A 97 0.99 9.69 6.50
N PHE A 98 -0.06 8.88 6.64
CA PHE A 98 -1.24 8.98 5.80
C PHE A 98 -1.99 10.30 6.02
N ILE A 99 -2.16 10.71 7.27
CA ILE A 99 -2.79 11.99 7.62
C ILE A 99 -1.98 13.15 7.04
N ALA A 100 -0.66 13.10 7.15
CA ALA A 100 0.20 14.13 6.59
C ALA A 100 0.04 14.23 5.06
N LEU A 101 -0.05 13.08 4.38
CA LEU A 101 -0.25 13.04 2.94
C LEU A 101 -1.62 13.59 2.55
N LEU A 102 -2.67 13.27 3.31
CA LEU A 102 -4.01 13.80 3.09
C LEU A 102 -4.05 15.32 3.30
N GLY A 103 -3.39 15.82 4.33
CA GLY A 103 -3.28 17.25 4.60
C GLY A 103 -2.64 18.01 3.44
N THR A 104 -1.55 17.45 2.90
CA THR A 104 -0.88 18.02 1.72
C THR A 104 -1.80 18.05 0.52
N THR A 105 -2.59 16.99 0.31
CA THR A 105 -3.53 16.87 -0.79
C THR A 105 -4.69 17.88 -0.66
N ILE A 106 -5.19 18.08 0.56
CA ILE A 106 -6.30 19.00 0.82
C ILE A 106 -5.90 20.47 0.65
N ASN A 107 -4.66 20.80 0.95
CA ASN A 107 -4.15 22.17 0.90
C ASN A 107 -3.85 22.68 -0.51
N HIS A 108 -4.12 21.87 -1.50
CA HIS A 108 -4.06 22.26 -2.88
C HIS A 108 -5.37 22.84 -3.37
#